data_005a7da6ebf67e1341f192fef941121c
#
_entry.id   005a7da6ebf67e1341f192fef941121c
#
_cell.length_a   1.000
_cell.length_b   1.000
_cell.length_c   1.000
_cell.angle_alpha   90.00
_cell.angle_beta   90.00
_cell.angle_gamma   90.00
#
_symmetry.space_group_name_H-M   'P 1'
#
loop_
_entity.id
_entity.type
_entity.pdbx_description
1 polymer ?
#
loop_
_entity_poly.entity_id
_entity_poly.type
_entity_poly.pdbx_seq_one_letter_code
_entity_poly.pdbx_strand_id
1 'polypeptide(L)'
;MNENLPKSVRYKNYEIKPDPGKVIIENTERWNTQFRIWEHKGNAVRTFKFYDKSTYSSKEDAIKHCFNVAKDIINERPEQLM
;
A
#
# COMPACT_ATOMS: atom_id res chain seq x y z
N MET A 1 -17.16 -9.41 -13.14
CA MET A 1 -15.79 -9.62 -13.58
C MET A 1 -14.80 -9.04 -12.61
N ASN A 2 -13.91 -9.85 -12.17
CA ASN A 2 -12.94 -9.42 -11.21
C ASN A 2 -11.71 -8.89 -11.89
N GLU A 3 -11.25 -7.78 -11.39
CA GLU A 3 -9.94 -7.36 -11.74
C GLU A 3 -8.94 -8.13 -10.93
N ASN A 4 -7.95 -8.63 -11.59
CA ASN A 4 -6.90 -9.36 -10.90
C ASN A 4 -5.78 -8.42 -10.55
N LEU A 5 -6.03 -7.56 -9.57
CA LEU A 5 -4.97 -6.71 -9.07
C LEU A 5 -3.95 -7.57 -8.34
N PRO A 6 -2.68 -7.32 -8.54
CA PRO A 6 -1.66 -8.11 -7.84
C PRO A 6 -1.72 -7.87 -6.34
N LYS A 7 -1.40 -8.91 -5.58
CA LYS A 7 -1.33 -8.79 -4.13
C LYS A 7 -0.10 -8.03 -3.70
N SER A 8 0.93 -8.05 -4.52
CA SER A 8 2.14 -7.29 -4.26
C SER A 8 2.81 -6.97 -5.58
N VAL A 9 3.65 -5.94 -5.57
CA VAL A 9 4.38 -5.52 -6.75
C VAL A 9 5.81 -5.24 -6.34
N ARG A 10 6.77 -5.82 -7.08
CA ARG A 10 8.18 -5.47 -6.91
C ARG A 10 8.45 -4.14 -7.59
N TYR A 11 9.13 -3.26 -6.88
CA TYR A 11 9.49 -1.96 -7.39
C TYR A 11 10.86 -1.60 -6.85
N LYS A 12 11.84 -1.59 -7.73
CA LYS A 12 13.24 -1.41 -7.32
C LYS A 12 13.61 -2.53 -6.34
N ASN A 13 14.21 -2.20 -5.21
CA ASN A 13 14.58 -3.21 -4.22
C ASN A 13 13.48 -3.47 -3.19
N TYR A 14 12.26 -3.02 -3.51
CA TYR A 14 11.17 -3.09 -2.56
C TYR A 14 10.04 -3.92 -3.11
N GLU A 15 9.21 -4.39 -2.21
CA GLU A 15 7.98 -5.07 -2.55
C GLU A 15 6.85 -4.34 -1.85
N ILE A 16 5.86 -3.90 -2.61
CA ILE A 16 4.74 -3.13 -2.09
C ILE A 16 3.56 -4.07 -1.91
N LYS A 17 3.02 -4.11 -0.68
CA LYS A 17 1.91 -5.00 -0.35
C LYS A 17 0.75 -4.18 0.20
N PRO A 18 -0.23 -3.85 -0.64
CA PRO A 18 -1.43 -3.16 -0.14
C PRO A 18 -2.23 -4.07 0.78
N ASP A 19 -2.83 -3.46 1.79
CA ASP A 19 -3.62 -4.22 2.74
C ASP A 19 -4.79 -3.34 3.22
N PRO A 20 -5.67 -2.91 2.31
CA PRO A 20 -6.76 -2.04 2.70
C PRO A 20 -7.76 -2.78 3.58
N GLY A 21 -8.22 -2.11 4.60
CA GLY A 21 -9.22 -2.65 5.49
C GLY A 21 -10.54 -1.93 5.29
N LYS A 22 -11.64 -2.64 5.60
CA LYS A 22 -12.96 -2.05 5.49
C LYS A 22 -13.25 -1.26 6.76
N VAL A 23 -13.73 -0.04 6.59
CA VAL A 23 -14.09 0.82 7.72
C VAL A 23 -15.47 1.38 7.48
N ILE A 24 -16.13 1.79 8.57
CA ILE A 24 -17.45 2.39 8.48
C ILE A 24 -17.30 3.86 8.86
N ILE A 25 -17.67 4.74 7.95
CA ILE A 25 -17.62 6.18 8.19
C ILE A 25 -19.01 6.73 7.87
N GLU A 26 -19.66 7.30 8.88
CA GLU A 26 -21.00 7.88 8.73
C GLU A 26 -21.95 6.90 8.08
N ASN A 27 -21.94 5.67 8.62
CA ASN A 27 -22.81 4.58 8.14
C ASN A 27 -22.54 4.13 6.73
N THR A 28 -21.36 4.48 6.18
CA THR A 28 -20.98 4.10 4.84
C THR A 28 -19.74 3.23 4.90
N GLU A 29 -19.76 2.10 4.19
CA GLU A 29 -18.58 1.25 4.09
C GLU A 29 -17.56 1.87 3.15
N ARG A 30 -16.34 1.95 3.63
CA ARG A 30 -15.24 2.47 2.83
C ARG A 30 -14.01 1.60 3.07
N TRP A 31 -13.01 1.80 2.25
CA TRP A 31 -11.75 1.06 2.35
C TRP A 31 -10.64 2.03 2.70
N ASN A 32 -9.89 1.71 3.75
CA ASN A 32 -8.75 2.53 4.10
C ASN A 32 -7.57 2.21 3.18
N THR A 33 -6.49 2.95 3.34
CA THR A 33 -5.34 2.81 2.47
C THR A 33 -4.10 2.54 3.30
N GLN A 34 -4.04 1.34 3.86
CA GLN A 34 -2.85 0.91 4.56
C GLN A 34 -2.09 -0.09 3.69
N PHE A 35 -0.78 -0.10 3.86
CA PHE A 35 0.07 -0.97 3.04
C PHE A 35 1.39 -1.18 3.76
N ARG A 36 2.14 -2.16 3.27
CA ARG A 36 3.48 -2.43 3.75
C ARG A 36 4.44 -2.32 2.60
N ILE A 37 5.65 -1.89 2.92
CA ILE A 37 6.75 -1.91 1.98
C ILE A 37 7.81 -2.82 2.59
N TRP A 38 8.22 -3.82 1.83
CA TRP A 38 9.26 -4.76 2.25
C TRP A 38 10.51 -4.44 1.47
N GLU A 39 11.61 -4.25 2.18
CA GLU A 39 12.90 -4.03 1.55
C GLU A 39 13.68 -5.33 1.59
N HIS A 40 14.08 -5.81 0.42
CA HIS A 40 14.90 -7.02 0.31
C HIS A 40 16.35 -6.61 0.21
N LYS A 41 17.14 -6.99 1.20
CA LYS A 41 18.52 -6.57 1.30
C LYS A 41 19.36 -7.79 1.69
N GLY A 42 19.96 -8.44 0.68
CA GLY A 42 20.68 -9.68 0.93
C GLY A 42 19.72 -10.73 1.45
N ASN A 43 20.06 -11.32 2.59
CA ASN A 43 19.21 -12.34 3.19
C ASN A 43 18.21 -11.75 4.19
N ALA A 44 18.21 -10.44 4.34
CA ALA A 44 17.35 -9.78 5.32
C ALA A 44 16.19 -9.12 4.63
N VAL A 45 15.07 -9.02 5.34
CA VAL A 45 13.89 -8.31 4.87
C VAL A 45 13.47 -7.36 5.97
N ARG A 46 13.31 -6.09 5.60
CA ARG A 46 12.81 -5.09 6.53
C ARG A 46 11.40 -4.74 6.09
N THR A 47 10.51 -4.60 7.06
CA THR A 47 9.10 -4.31 6.79
C THR A 47 8.75 -2.95 7.36
N PHE A 48 8.10 -2.14 6.53
CA PHE A 48 7.61 -0.82 6.93
C PHE A 48 6.10 -0.79 6.75
N LYS A 49 5.38 -0.32 7.75
CA LYS A 49 3.94 -0.19 7.69
C LYS A 49 3.56 1.26 7.50
N PHE A 50 2.63 1.49 6.60
CA PHE A 50 2.17 2.85 6.30
C PHE A 50 0.66 2.90 6.30
N TYR A 51 0.14 4.06 6.59
CA TYR A 51 -1.28 4.31 6.59
C TYR A 51 -1.50 5.71 6.02
N ASP A 52 -2.27 5.77 4.94
CA ASP A 52 -2.65 7.05 4.37
C ASP A 52 -4.09 7.35 4.81
N LYS A 53 -4.40 8.62 5.00
CA LYS A 53 -5.70 8.99 5.55
C LYS A 53 -6.85 8.88 4.57
N SER A 54 -6.54 8.70 3.29
CA SER A 54 -7.57 8.61 2.26
C SER A 54 -8.39 7.34 2.40
N THR A 55 -9.66 7.41 2.04
CA THR A 55 -10.50 6.23 1.96
C THR A 55 -11.20 6.22 0.62
N TYR A 56 -11.62 5.02 0.20
CA TYR A 56 -12.24 4.84 -1.11
C TYR A 56 -13.47 3.97 -0.98
N SER A 57 -14.39 4.14 -1.91
CA SER A 57 -15.61 3.34 -1.91
C SER A 57 -15.38 1.93 -2.42
N SER A 58 -14.28 1.69 -3.14
CA SER A 58 -13.98 0.35 -3.62
C SER A 58 -12.60 -0.08 -3.16
N LYS A 59 -12.47 -1.38 -2.93
CA LYS A 59 -11.18 -1.95 -2.53
C LYS A 59 -10.14 -1.77 -3.63
N GLU A 60 -10.56 -1.87 -4.89
CA GLU A 60 -9.63 -1.74 -6.01
C GLU A 60 -9.00 -0.36 -6.06
N ASP A 61 -9.82 0.67 -5.84
CA ASP A 61 -9.29 2.03 -5.85
C ASP A 61 -8.34 2.26 -4.68
N ALA A 62 -8.65 1.69 -3.53
CA ALA A 62 -7.76 1.78 -2.37
C ALA A 62 -6.42 1.11 -2.67
N ILE A 63 -6.44 -0.06 -3.31
CA ILE A 63 -5.22 -0.76 -3.66
C ILE A 63 -4.38 0.06 -4.64
N LYS A 64 -5.01 0.64 -5.66
CA LYS A 64 -4.29 1.46 -6.62
C LYS A 64 -3.65 2.67 -5.96
N HIS A 65 -4.37 3.28 -5.04
CA HIS A 65 -3.82 4.40 -4.30
C HIS A 65 -2.61 3.98 -3.46
N CYS A 66 -2.70 2.82 -2.82
CA CYS A 66 -1.59 2.31 -2.03
C CYS A 66 -0.33 2.16 -2.88
N PHE A 67 -0.46 1.59 -4.07
CA PHE A 67 0.69 1.45 -4.96
C PHE A 67 1.29 2.81 -5.32
N ASN A 68 0.43 3.78 -5.62
CA ASN A 68 0.91 5.10 -6.01
C ASN A 68 1.64 5.80 -4.86
N VAL A 69 1.07 5.75 -3.66
CA VAL A 69 1.70 6.38 -2.50
C VAL A 69 3.01 5.67 -2.17
N ALA A 70 3.02 4.34 -2.23
CA ALA A 70 4.23 3.59 -1.92
C ALA A 70 5.36 3.92 -2.89
N LYS A 71 5.05 4.01 -4.19
CA LYS A 71 6.06 4.39 -5.17
C LYS A 71 6.58 5.79 -4.93
N ASP A 72 5.68 6.69 -4.52
CA ASP A 72 6.09 8.05 -4.19
C ASP A 72 7.06 8.07 -3.01
N ILE A 73 6.77 7.26 -1.98
CA ILE A 73 7.67 7.17 -0.83
C ILE A 73 9.04 6.66 -1.27
N ILE A 74 9.07 5.61 -2.08
CA ILE A 74 10.32 5.03 -2.53
C ILE A 74 11.13 6.03 -3.36
N ASN A 75 10.46 6.78 -4.24
CA ASN A 75 11.14 7.68 -5.16
C ASN A 75 11.46 9.03 -4.53
N GLU A 76 10.55 9.58 -3.74
CA GLU A 76 10.63 10.97 -3.33
C GLU A 76 10.87 11.15 -1.85
N ARG A 77 10.59 10.13 -1.04
CA ARG A 77 10.72 10.26 0.41
C ARG A 77 11.43 9.06 1.01
N PRO A 78 12.64 8.74 0.52
CA PRO A 78 13.34 7.55 1.01
C PRO A 78 13.68 7.61 2.49
N GLU A 79 13.68 8.80 3.09
CA GLU A 79 13.94 8.91 4.52
C GLU A 79 12.88 8.16 5.35
N GLN A 80 11.71 7.91 4.79
CA GLN A 80 10.68 7.16 5.51
C GLN A 80 10.95 5.65 5.53
N LEU A 81 11.99 5.23 4.82
CA LEU A 81 12.38 3.82 4.74
C LEU A 81 13.73 3.58 5.40
N MET A 82 14.07 4.38 6.38
CA MET A 82 15.38 4.27 7.04
C MET A 82 15.30 3.68 8.43
#